data_ce53f61a3e2a87819efebe07a5951896
#
_entry.id   ce53f61a3e2a87819efebe07a5951896
#
_cell.length_a   1.000
_cell.length_b   1.000
_cell.length_c   1.000
_cell.angle_alpha   90.00
_cell.angle_beta   90.00
_cell.angle_gamma   90.00
#
_symmetry.space_group_name_H-M   'P 1'
#
loop_
_entity.id
_entity.type
_entity.pdbx_description
1 polymer ?
#
loop_
_entity_poly.entity_id
_entity_poly.type
_entity_poly.pdbx_seq_one_letter_code
_entity_poly.pdbx_strand_id
1 'polypeptide(L)'
;MRSVTEVRHSLLSLPYCKSMANPRSRQVRAAKKRKRRMHAADNDLTPEQWAEIELAWGTCAYCGQTSEALSRDCIQPISRGGRYTLDNVVPACKSCNSSKSNSEVTLWMRRKKLDEKKFLVRHYEIQQSLNLRSS
;
A
#
# COMPACT_ATOMS: atom_id res chain seq x y z
N MET A 1 53.74 10.64 -14.26
CA MET A 1 53.18 10.44 -14.04
C MET A 1 52.37 10.60 -13.40
N ARG A 2 51.94 10.68 -13.26
CA ARG A 2 51.17 10.80 -12.72
C ARG A 2 50.09 10.94 -13.08
N SER A 3 49.79 11.13 -13.73
CA SER A 3 48.83 11.45 -14.38
C SER A 3 47.86 10.47 -14.45
N VAL A 4 48.19 9.49 -14.38
CA VAL A 4 47.43 8.48 -14.38
C VAL A 4 46.25 8.63 -13.62
N THR A 5 46.40 9.05 -12.57
CA THR A 5 45.39 9.15 -11.73
C THR A 5 44.31 9.90 -12.23
N GLU A 6 44.55 10.87 -12.82
CA GLU A 6 43.58 11.68 -13.16
C GLU A 6 42.78 11.05 -14.12
N VAL A 7 43.28 10.32 -14.75
CA VAL A 7 42.60 9.71 -15.69
C VAL A 7 41.47 9.07 -15.18
N ARG A 8 41.67 8.41 -14.23
CA ARG A 8 40.71 7.74 -13.74
C ARG A 8 39.63 8.41 -13.35
N HIS A 9 39.80 9.43 -12.92
CA HIS A 9 38.85 10.12 -12.37
C HIS A 9 37.93 10.47 -13.38
N SER A 10 38.37 10.81 -14.39
CA SER A 10 37.48 11.32 -15.27
C SER A 10 36.65 10.24 -15.78
N LEU A 11 37.22 9.15 -15.91
CA LEU A 11 36.59 8.15 -16.32
C LEU A 11 35.46 7.83 -15.54
N LEU A 12 35.60 7.78 -14.37
CA LEU A 12 34.62 7.44 -13.58
C LEU A 12 33.47 8.24 -13.66
N SER A 13 33.66 9.38 -13.90
CA SER A 13 32.58 10.22 -13.77
C SER A 13 31.73 10.08 -14.94
N LEU A 14 32.17 9.40 -15.88
CA LEU A 14 31.40 9.26 -16.89
C LEU A 14 30.08 8.98 -16.67
N PRO A 15 29.41 9.49 -17.22
CA PRO A 15 28.11 9.42 -17.08
C PRO A 15 27.44 8.21 -17.26
N TYR A 16 28.11 7.38 -17.72
CA TYR A 16 27.50 6.27 -17.94
C TYR A 16 26.72 5.79 -16.85
N CYS A 17 27.08 6.15 -15.77
CA CYS A 17 26.44 5.67 -14.69
C CYS A 17 25.07 6.02 -14.75
N LYS A 18 24.77 7.07 -15.35
CA LYS A 18 23.51 7.47 -15.26
C LYS A 18 22.63 6.63 -15.98
N SER A 19 23.05 6.15 -17.00
CA SER A 19 22.14 5.43 -17.77
C SER A 19 21.82 4.17 -17.08
N MET A 20 22.69 3.72 -16.23
CA MET A 20 22.43 2.55 -15.61
C MET A 20 21.67 2.80 -14.41
N ALA A 21 20.45 2.98 -14.48
CA ALA A 21 19.69 3.25 -13.33
C ALA A 21 19.87 2.12 -12.40
N ASN A 22 20.32 2.38 -11.25
CA ASN A 22 20.45 1.31 -10.28
C ASN A 22 19.09 1.09 -9.63
N PRO A 23 18.88 -0.05 -9.01
CA PRO A 23 17.62 -0.41 -8.40
C PRO A 23 17.17 0.61 -7.38
N ARG A 24 18.10 1.19 -6.67
CA ARG A 24 17.76 2.17 -5.67
C ARG A 24 17.13 3.40 -6.29
N SER A 25 17.64 3.88 -7.42
CA SER A 25 17.06 5.01 -8.09
C SER A 25 15.66 4.71 -8.59
N ARG A 26 15.44 3.50 -9.07
CA ARG A 26 14.13 3.14 -9.53
C ARG A 26 13.16 3.11 -8.38
N GLN A 27 13.56 2.57 -7.25
CA GLN A 27 12.72 2.52 -6.07
C GLN A 27 12.36 3.91 -5.59
N VAL A 28 13.29 4.83 -5.60
CA VAL A 28 13.03 6.20 -5.18
C VAL A 28 12.03 6.86 -6.12
N ARG A 29 12.19 6.67 -7.41
CA ARG A 29 11.26 7.27 -8.36
C ARG A 29 9.88 6.65 -8.27
N ALA A 30 9.82 5.36 -8.06
CA ALA A 30 8.55 4.67 -7.89
C ALA A 30 7.86 5.15 -6.63
N ALA A 31 8.60 5.35 -5.55
CA ALA A 31 8.05 5.85 -4.31
C ALA A 31 7.52 7.27 -4.48
N LYS A 32 8.22 8.12 -5.20
CA LYS A 32 7.77 9.47 -5.44
C LYS A 32 6.51 9.48 -6.31
N LYS A 33 6.47 8.62 -7.30
CA LYS A 33 5.32 8.54 -8.18
C LYS A 33 4.11 8.05 -7.41
N ARG A 34 4.31 7.08 -6.53
CA ARG A 34 3.25 6.56 -5.71
C ARG A 34 2.73 7.64 -4.79
N LYS A 35 3.62 8.39 -4.16
CA LYS A 35 3.24 9.46 -3.27
C LYS A 35 2.43 10.52 -4.01
N ARG A 36 2.81 10.87 -5.23
CA ARG A 36 2.06 11.82 -6.02
C ARG A 36 0.68 11.30 -6.39
N ARG A 37 0.56 10.01 -6.66
CA ARG A 37 -0.74 9.43 -6.95
C ARG A 37 -1.62 9.51 -5.72
N MET A 38 -1.08 9.25 -4.55
CA MET A 38 -1.84 9.34 -3.33
C MET A 38 -2.33 10.77 -3.07
N HIS A 39 -1.51 11.75 -3.39
CA HIS A 39 -1.91 13.13 -3.22
C HIS A 39 -2.94 13.55 -4.26
N ALA A 40 -2.88 12.98 -5.43
CA ALA A 40 -3.81 13.32 -6.49
C ALA A 40 -5.14 12.59 -6.33
N ALA A 41 -5.15 11.48 -5.58
CA ALA A 41 -6.37 10.75 -5.34
C ALA A 41 -7.13 11.41 -4.19
N ASP A 42 -8.38 11.09 -4.04
CA ASP A 42 -9.16 11.64 -2.94
C ASP A 42 -8.72 10.92 -1.67
N ASN A 43 -7.74 11.46 -1.04
CA ASN A 43 -7.22 10.91 0.20
C ASN A 43 -7.88 11.59 1.35
N ASP A 44 -9.14 11.32 1.56
CA ASP A 44 -9.90 11.99 2.59
C ASP A 44 -10.06 11.19 3.89
N LEU A 45 -9.34 10.11 4.01
CA LEU A 45 -9.42 9.32 5.23
C LEU A 45 -8.74 10.06 6.38
N THR A 46 -9.51 10.38 7.40
CA THR A 46 -8.98 11.08 8.56
C THR A 46 -8.46 10.09 9.59
N PRO A 47 -7.61 10.53 10.53
CA PRO A 47 -7.14 9.64 11.59
C PRO A 47 -8.29 9.12 12.44
N GLU A 48 -9.34 9.91 12.62
CA GLU A 48 -10.50 9.50 13.39
C GLU A 48 -11.26 8.40 12.67
N GLN A 49 -11.41 8.52 11.36
CA GLN A 49 -12.07 7.49 10.57
C GLN A 49 -11.25 6.21 10.59
N TRP A 50 -9.94 6.32 10.53
CA TRP A 50 -9.09 5.13 10.60
C TRP A 50 -9.26 4.42 11.95
N ALA A 51 -9.33 5.18 13.04
CA ALA A 51 -9.52 4.60 14.35
C ALA A 51 -10.88 3.87 14.43
N GLU A 52 -11.91 4.41 13.78
CA GLU A 52 -13.21 3.75 13.76
C GLU A 52 -13.16 2.47 12.95
N ILE A 53 -12.45 2.47 11.85
CA ILE A 53 -12.28 1.28 11.02
C ILE A 53 -11.55 0.20 11.81
N GLU A 54 -10.47 0.55 12.48
CA GLU A 54 -9.72 -0.41 13.27
C GLU A 54 -10.57 -1.01 14.36
N LEU A 55 -11.35 -0.18 15.03
CA LEU A 55 -12.20 -0.64 16.09
C LEU A 55 -13.30 -1.55 15.57
N ALA A 56 -13.89 -1.21 14.44
CA ALA A 56 -14.97 -2.00 13.86
C ALA A 56 -14.50 -3.39 13.42
N TRP A 57 -13.31 -3.46 12.82
CA TRP A 57 -12.78 -4.75 12.39
C TRP A 57 -12.19 -5.54 13.55
N GLY A 58 -11.45 -4.89 14.41
CA GLY A 58 -10.84 -5.54 15.58
C GLY A 58 -9.72 -6.51 15.27
N THR A 59 -9.58 -6.92 14.03
CA THR A 59 -8.58 -7.90 13.61
C THR A 59 -8.15 -7.57 12.20
N CYS A 60 -7.21 -8.33 11.65
CA CYS A 60 -6.89 -8.25 10.25
C CYS A 60 -8.16 -8.55 9.46
N ALA A 61 -8.49 -7.68 8.52
CA ALA A 61 -9.73 -7.84 7.75
C ALA A 61 -9.72 -9.10 6.89
N TYR A 62 -8.57 -9.54 6.47
CA TYR A 62 -8.46 -10.67 5.55
C TYR A 62 -8.34 -12.03 6.23
N CYS A 63 -7.45 -12.17 7.17
CA CYS A 63 -7.25 -13.46 7.81
C CYS A 63 -7.88 -13.58 9.20
N GLY A 64 -8.37 -12.49 9.75
CA GLY A 64 -9.03 -12.51 11.05
C GLY A 64 -8.12 -12.62 12.26
N GLN A 65 -6.82 -12.60 12.07
CA GLN A 65 -5.93 -12.71 13.21
C GLN A 65 -5.78 -11.40 13.95
N THR A 66 -5.65 -11.46 15.25
CA THR A 66 -5.39 -10.26 16.02
C THR A 66 -3.92 -9.92 15.91
N SER A 67 -3.62 -8.63 15.90
CA SER A 67 -2.26 -8.17 15.83
C SER A 67 -2.18 -6.79 16.47
N GLU A 68 -1.08 -6.51 17.14
CA GLU A 68 -0.91 -5.23 17.77
C GLU A 68 -0.56 -4.17 16.71
N ALA A 69 -0.05 -4.60 15.58
CA ALA A 69 0.36 -3.68 14.53
C ALA A 69 -0.37 -3.96 13.24
N LEU A 70 -1.58 -3.46 13.14
CA LEU A 70 -2.34 -3.56 11.90
C LEU A 70 -2.05 -2.34 11.03
N SER A 71 -1.84 -2.57 9.76
CA SER A 71 -1.54 -1.50 8.82
C SER A 71 -2.77 -1.17 7.98
N ARG A 72 -2.75 0.01 7.41
CA ARG A 72 -3.81 0.41 6.50
C ARG A 72 -3.53 -0.25 5.15
N ASP A 73 -4.51 -0.92 4.63
CA ASP A 73 -4.40 -1.52 3.30
C ASP A 73 -5.57 -1.08 2.45
N CYS A 74 -5.31 -0.74 1.19
CA CYS A 74 -6.37 -0.37 0.28
C CYS A 74 -6.90 -1.65 -0.37
N ILE A 75 -8.19 -1.89 -0.25
CA ILE A 75 -8.82 -3.08 -0.84
C ILE A 75 -8.52 -3.06 -2.33
N GLN A 76 -8.82 -1.93 -2.99
CA GLN A 76 -8.42 -1.71 -4.36
C GLN A 76 -7.13 -0.91 -4.32
N PRO A 77 -6.01 -1.46 -4.77
CA PRO A 77 -4.73 -0.76 -4.68
C PRO A 77 -4.73 0.58 -5.41
N ILE A 78 -3.96 1.52 -4.89
CA ILE A 78 -3.80 2.82 -5.51
C ILE A 78 -3.33 2.67 -6.95
N SER A 79 -2.46 1.71 -7.22
CA SER A 79 -1.95 1.48 -8.57
C SER A 79 -3.03 0.99 -9.53
N ARG A 80 -4.17 0.54 -9.01
CA ARG A 80 -5.29 0.08 -9.82
C ARG A 80 -6.47 1.04 -9.73
N GLY A 81 -6.25 2.26 -9.35
CA GLY A 81 -7.29 3.28 -9.28
C GLY A 81 -7.99 3.41 -7.95
N GLY A 82 -7.53 2.71 -6.95
CA GLY A 82 -8.11 2.83 -5.62
C GLY A 82 -7.74 4.14 -4.97
N ARG A 83 -8.49 4.52 -3.95
CA ARG A 83 -8.26 5.75 -3.21
C ARG A 83 -8.19 5.47 -1.73
N TYR A 84 -7.56 6.37 -1.03
CA TYR A 84 -7.39 6.22 0.42
C TYR A 84 -8.62 6.81 1.11
N THR A 85 -9.72 6.11 1.02
CA THR A 85 -11.00 6.58 1.50
C THR A 85 -11.62 5.62 2.51
N LEU A 86 -12.64 6.08 3.20
CA LEU A 86 -13.30 5.30 4.25
C LEU A 86 -13.77 3.93 3.75
N ASP A 87 -14.24 3.84 2.53
CA ASP A 87 -14.79 2.60 2.00
C ASP A 87 -13.73 1.68 1.37
N ASN A 88 -12.50 2.13 1.23
CA ASN A 88 -11.46 1.36 0.56
C ASN A 88 -10.28 0.97 1.44
N VAL A 89 -10.30 1.37 2.71
CA VAL A 89 -9.17 1.09 3.60
C VAL A 89 -9.61 0.13 4.71
N VAL A 90 -8.84 -0.90 4.94
CA VAL A 90 -9.10 -1.87 5.99
C VAL A 90 -7.81 -2.18 6.74
N PRO A 91 -7.91 -2.68 7.97
CA PRO A 91 -6.70 -3.07 8.70
C PRO A 91 -6.21 -4.42 8.19
N ALA A 92 -4.93 -4.53 8.01
CA ALA A 92 -4.32 -5.77 7.55
C ALA A 92 -3.06 -6.07 8.35
N CYS A 93 -2.85 -7.33 8.66
CA CYS A 93 -1.63 -7.72 9.33
C CYS A 93 -0.47 -7.65 8.33
N LYS A 94 0.74 -7.61 8.83
CA LYS A 94 1.91 -7.47 7.99
C LYS A 94 1.99 -8.58 6.94
N SER A 95 1.66 -9.78 7.31
CA SER A 95 1.73 -10.93 6.41
C SER A 95 0.73 -10.79 5.25
N CYS A 96 -0.51 -10.47 5.56
CA CYS A 96 -1.51 -10.30 4.52
C CYS A 96 -1.20 -9.09 3.64
N ASN A 97 -0.77 -8.00 4.23
CA ASN A 97 -0.44 -6.80 3.49
C ASN A 97 0.68 -7.06 2.49
N SER A 98 1.74 -7.73 2.93
CA SER A 98 2.87 -8.05 2.07
C SER A 98 2.48 -9.04 0.97
N SER A 99 1.70 -10.03 1.31
CA SER A 99 1.28 -11.06 0.37
C SER A 99 0.33 -10.50 -0.69
N LYS A 100 -0.61 -9.66 -0.27
CA LYS A 100 -1.58 -9.11 -1.20
C LYS A 100 -0.94 -8.12 -2.16
N SER A 101 -0.10 -7.25 -1.66
CA SER A 101 0.59 -6.24 -2.47
C SER A 101 -0.41 -5.53 -3.40
N ASN A 102 -0.18 -5.55 -4.71
CA ASN A 102 -1.04 -4.90 -5.67
C ASN A 102 -2.04 -5.83 -6.33
N SER A 103 -2.27 -6.98 -5.74
CA SER A 103 -3.18 -7.97 -6.32
C SER A 103 -4.62 -7.54 -6.17
N GLU A 104 -5.46 -8.05 -7.05
CA GLU A 104 -6.89 -7.85 -6.95
C GLU A 104 -7.33 -8.68 -5.74
N VAL A 105 -8.12 -8.09 -4.85
CA VAL A 105 -8.40 -8.68 -3.54
C VAL A 105 -9.06 -10.06 -3.57
N THR A 106 -10.08 -10.23 -4.37
CA THR A 106 -10.80 -11.50 -4.33
C THR A 106 -9.99 -12.64 -4.95
N LEU A 107 -9.24 -12.35 -6.01
CA LEU A 107 -8.38 -13.36 -6.61
C LEU A 107 -7.27 -13.74 -5.65
N TRP A 108 -6.70 -12.77 -4.95
CA TRP A 108 -5.67 -13.04 -3.98
C TRP A 108 -6.22 -13.88 -2.82
N MET A 109 -7.41 -13.53 -2.31
CA MET A 109 -8.01 -14.26 -1.22
C MET A 109 -8.31 -15.71 -1.60
N ARG A 110 -8.78 -15.94 -2.82
CA ARG A 110 -9.04 -17.30 -3.29
C ARG A 110 -7.75 -18.10 -3.38
N ARG A 111 -6.70 -17.47 -3.89
CA ARG A 111 -5.41 -18.11 -4.02
C ARG A 111 -4.84 -18.50 -2.65
N LYS A 112 -5.11 -17.68 -1.64
CA LYS A 112 -4.65 -17.94 -0.29
C LYS A 112 -5.64 -18.75 0.51
N LYS A 113 -6.76 -19.12 -0.09
CA LYS A 113 -7.81 -19.89 0.56
C LYS A 113 -8.37 -19.18 1.80
N LEU A 114 -8.51 -17.89 1.69
CA LEU A 114 -9.15 -17.09 2.73
C LEU A 114 -10.63 -16.98 2.42
N ASP A 115 -11.42 -16.67 3.44
CA ASP A 115 -12.87 -16.60 3.29
C ASP A 115 -13.30 -15.25 2.72
N GLU A 116 -13.38 -15.16 1.41
CA GLU A 116 -13.70 -13.91 0.76
C GLU A 116 -15.14 -13.51 1.00
N LYS A 117 -16.03 -14.46 1.13
CA LYS A 117 -17.42 -14.14 1.36
C LYS A 117 -17.59 -13.45 2.71
N LYS A 118 -16.95 -14.01 3.74
CA LYS A 118 -17.00 -13.44 5.06
C LYS A 118 -16.41 -12.04 5.06
N PHE A 119 -15.33 -11.83 4.35
CA PHE A 119 -14.71 -10.53 4.24
C PHE A 119 -15.66 -9.51 3.59
N LEU A 120 -16.26 -9.89 2.48
CA LEU A 120 -17.14 -8.97 1.76
C LEU A 120 -18.38 -8.62 2.55
N VAL A 121 -18.98 -9.59 3.23
CA VAL A 121 -20.15 -9.35 4.03
C VAL A 121 -19.81 -8.44 5.21
N ARG A 122 -18.71 -8.72 5.89
CA ARG A 122 -18.30 -7.91 7.02
C ARG A 122 -17.96 -6.50 6.61
N HIS A 123 -17.28 -6.35 5.49
CA HIS A 123 -16.94 -5.04 4.98
C HIS A 123 -18.21 -4.23 4.72
N TYR A 124 -19.19 -4.86 4.10
CA TYR A 124 -20.46 -4.21 3.82
C TYR A 124 -21.14 -3.77 5.12
N GLU A 125 -21.21 -4.66 6.10
CA GLU A 125 -21.86 -4.35 7.37
C GLU A 125 -21.15 -3.20 8.09
N ILE A 126 -19.84 -3.21 8.09
CA ILE A 126 -19.06 -2.15 8.73
C ILE A 126 -19.29 -0.83 8.02
N GLN A 127 -19.31 -0.83 6.69
CA GLN A 127 -19.53 0.38 5.94
C GLN A 127 -20.92 0.96 6.22
N GLN A 128 -21.93 0.12 6.34
CA GLN A 128 -23.26 0.59 6.66
C GLN A 128 -23.27 1.22 8.07
N SER A 129 -22.62 0.60 9.01
CA SER A 129 -22.53 1.11 10.36
C SER A 129 -21.83 2.46 10.43
N LEU A 130 -20.71 2.60 9.71
CA LEU A 130 -19.95 3.82 9.72
C LEU A 130 -20.70 4.95 8.99
N ASN A 131 -21.39 4.65 7.92
CA ASN A 131 -22.13 5.63 7.18
C ASN A 131 -23.30 6.17 8.02
N LEU A 132 -23.93 5.31 8.80
CA LEU A 132 -25.01 5.75 9.66
C LEU A 132 -24.52 6.69 10.74
N ARG A 133 -23.30 6.50 11.23
CA ARG A 133 -22.76 7.38 12.24
C ARG A 133 -22.34 8.71 11.66
N SER A 134 -21.96 8.72 10.39
CA SER A 134 -21.48 9.94 9.75
C SER A 134 -22.63 10.84 9.33
N SER A 135 -23.82 10.31 9.29
CA SER A 135 -24.95 11.15 8.97
C SER A 135 -25.59 11.66 10.28
#